data_4ed8bb1ca99fb4dd0af9a1edb83304e0
#
_entry.id   4ed8bb1ca99fb4dd0af9a1edb83304e0
#
_cell.length_a   1.000
_cell.length_b   1.000
_cell.length_c   1.000
_cell.angle_alpha   90.00
_cell.angle_beta   90.00
_cell.angle_gamma   90.00
#
_symmetry.space_group_name_H-M   'P 1'
#
loop_
_entity.id
_entity.type
_entity.pdbx_description
1 polymer ?
#
loop_
_entity_poly.entity_id
_entity_poly.type
_entity_poly.pdbx_seq_one_letter_code
_entity_poly.pdbx_strand_id
1 'polypeptide(L)'
;MMRRPAAFLALCASLVLSTQALAAELPQRWVSAGGALSEWITALGGEARLVGVDTTSQHPASLKALPSVGYQRQLSAEGILSLRPDVLVGTEEMGPPPVLAQIRKAGVRVELFSSKAELPAVDENLRHLGKLLGAEQQASTLAADYRQRLDALHANVGLAQAVQQAP
;
A
#
# COMPACT_ATOMS: atom_id res chain seq x y z
N MET A 1 -28.69 -40.70 63.63
CA MET A 1 -27.30 -40.25 63.33
C MET A 1 -27.05 -40.30 61.79
N MET A 2 -27.27 -39.21 61.11
CA MET A 2 -27.12 -39.12 59.65
C MET A 2 -25.85 -38.34 59.31
N ARG A 3 -24.87 -39.01 58.70
CA ARG A 3 -23.64 -38.41 58.20
C ARG A 3 -23.87 -37.96 56.75
N ARG A 4 -23.78 -36.66 56.52
CA ARG A 4 -23.79 -36.05 55.17
C ARG A 4 -22.39 -36.18 54.54
N PRO A 5 -22.26 -36.64 53.31
CA PRO A 5 -21.00 -36.49 52.57
C PRO A 5 -20.86 -35.10 51.99
N ALA A 6 -19.70 -34.53 52.23
CA ALA A 6 -19.27 -33.24 51.62
C ALA A 6 -19.00 -33.41 50.12
N ALA A 7 -19.73 -32.64 49.30
CA ALA A 7 -19.47 -32.56 47.87
C ALA A 7 -18.25 -31.66 47.62
N PHE A 8 -17.17 -32.24 47.10
CA PHE A 8 -16.03 -31.50 46.57
C PHE A 8 -16.42 -30.92 45.21
N LEU A 9 -16.66 -29.62 45.15
CA LEU A 9 -16.74 -28.86 43.90
C LEU A 9 -15.31 -28.63 43.38
N ALA A 10 -14.91 -29.43 42.39
CA ALA A 10 -13.70 -29.16 41.62
C ALA A 10 -13.96 -27.99 40.67
N LEU A 11 -13.43 -26.82 41.00
CA LEU A 11 -13.42 -25.63 40.18
C LEU A 11 -12.35 -25.80 39.11
N CYS A 12 -12.73 -26.32 37.94
CA CYS A 12 -11.87 -26.28 36.73
C CYS A 12 -11.81 -24.86 36.23
N ALA A 13 -10.83 -24.11 36.70
CA ALA A 13 -10.44 -22.84 36.10
C ALA A 13 -9.81 -23.13 34.74
N SER A 14 -10.60 -23.04 33.66
CA SER A 14 -10.15 -23.10 32.29
C SER A 14 -9.36 -21.83 32.00
N LEU A 15 -8.03 -21.96 32.05
CA LEU A 15 -7.10 -20.91 31.60
C LEU A 15 -7.19 -20.84 30.08
N VAL A 16 -8.09 -19.99 29.58
CA VAL A 16 -8.13 -19.63 28.17
C VAL A 16 -6.91 -18.71 27.93
N LEU A 17 -5.77 -19.30 27.57
CA LEU A 17 -4.67 -18.56 26.97
C LEU A 17 -5.18 -18.03 25.63
N SER A 18 -5.63 -16.78 25.61
CA SER A 18 -5.83 -16.03 24.40
C SER A 18 -4.46 -15.83 23.76
N THR A 19 -4.10 -16.71 22.84
CA THR A 19 -3.02 -16.44 21.88
C THR A 19 -3.51 -15.31 20.97
N GLN A 20 -3.33 -14.07 21.40
CA GLN A 20 -3.35 -12.96 20.49
C GLN A 20 -2.14 -13.16 19.59
N ALA A 21 -2.38 -13.76 18.43
CA ALA A 21 -1.45 -13.66 17.33
C ALA A 21 -1.19 -12.15 17.14
N LEU A 22 0.06 -11.72 17.34
CA LEU A 22 0.48 -10.36 17.04
C LEU A 22 0.34 -10.22 15.51
N ALA A 23 -0.86 -9.92 15.04
CA ALA A 23 -1.04 -9.47 13.67
C ALA A 23 -0.21 -8.20 13.56
N ALA A 24 0.81 -8.22 12.72
CA ALA A 24 1.64 -7.04 12.50
C ALA A 24 0.71 -5.87 12.20
N GLU A 25 0.75 -4.84 13.04
CA GLU A 25 -0.14 -3.69 12.89
C GLU A 25 0.13 -3.04 11.52
N LEU A 26 -0.94 -2.81 10.77
CA LEU A 26 -0.81 -2.20 9.44
C LEU A 26 -0.26 -0.77 9.59
N PRO A 27 0.69 -0.35 8.74
CA PRO A 27 1.23 1.00 8.77
C PRO A 27 0.11 2.04 8.68
N GLN A 28 0.15 3.06 9.54
CA GLN A 28 -0.88 4.10 9.59
C GLN A 28 -0.41 5.44 9.02
N ARG A 29 0.91 5.66 8.96
CA ARG A 29 1.52 6.91 8.49
C ARG A 29 2.40 6.62 7.28
N TRP A 30 1.94 7.05 6.13
CA TRP A 30 2.56 6.72 4.85
C TRP A 30 3.19 7.96 4.21
N VAL A 31 4.38 7.81 3.69
CA VAL A 31 4.94 8.72 2.70
C VAL A 31 4.97 8.00 1.37
N SER A 32 4.42 8.62 0.33
CA SER A 32 4.41 8.06 -1.02
C SER A 32 5.32 8.86 -1.96
N ALA A 33 6.25 8.18 -2.61
CA ALA A 33 7.17 8.74 -3.58
C ALA A 33 6.91 8.14 -4.98
N GLY A 34 5.98 8.74 -5.70
CA GLY A 34 5.57 8.36 -7.04
C GLY A 34 4.08 8.58 -7.28
N GLY A 35 3.74 9.37 -8.31
CA GLY A 35 2.36 9.77 -8.59
C GLY A 35 1.40 8.61 -8.76
N ALA A 36 1.76 7.59 -9.55
CA ALA A 36 0.91 6.41 -9.76
C ALA A 36 0.64 5.63 -8.45
N LEU A 37 1.63 5.51 -7.57
CA LEU A 37 1.43 4.86 -6.27
C LEU A 37 0.50 5.67 -5.38
N SER A 38 0.65 7.00 -5.36
CA SER A 38 -0.22 7.89 -4.58
C SER A 38 -1.67 7.80 -5.06
N GLU A 39 -1.90 7.73 -6.37
CA GLU A 39 -3.22 7.52 -6.95
C GLU A 39 -3.81 6.16 -6.57
N TRP A 40 -3.03 5.08 -6.63
CA TRP A 40 -3.48 3.76 -6.20
C TRP A 40 -3.78 3.70 -4.70
N ILE A 41 -2.95 4.31 -3.84
CA ILE A 41 -3.22 4.41 -2.41
C ILE A 41 -4.58 5.07 -2.17
N THR A 42 -4.84 6.17 -2.86
CA THR A 42 -6.12 6.90 -2.76
C THR A 42 -7.29 6.04 -3.27
N ALA A 43 -7.13 5.41 -4.44
CA ALA A 43 -8.15 4.53 -5.02
C ALA A 43 -8.50 3.32 -4.13
N LEU A 44 -7.52 2.85 -3.33
CA LEU A 44 -7.70 1.77 -2.35
C LEU A 44 -8.20 2.27 -0.98
N GLY A 45 -8.56 3.56 -0.85
CA GLY A 45 -9.07 4.15 0.39
C GLY A 45 -8.00 4.49 1.43
N GLY A 46 -6.73 4.50 1.04
CA GLY A 46 -5.59 4.77 1.93
C GLY A 46 -5.21 6.25 2.08
N GLU A 47 -5.93 7.18 1.44
CA GLU A 47 -5.56 8.61 1.42
C GLU A 47 -5.38 9.21 2.83
N ALA A 48 -6.25 8.86 3.77
CA ALA A 48 -6.17 9.36 5.15
C ALA A 48 -4.88 8.95 5.89
N ARG A 49 -4.16 7.95 5.40
CA ARG A 49 -2.88 7.52 5.96
C ARG A 49 -1.68 8.29 5.39
N LEU A 50 -1.85 9.01 4.27
CA LEU A 50 -0.79 9.79 3.65
C LEU A 50 -0.45 11.00 4.51
N VAL A 51 0.80 11.09 4.94
CA VAL A 51 1.35 12.22 5.71
C VAL A 51 2.32 13.07 4.89
N GLY A 52 2.68 12.61 3.69
CA GLY A 52 3.52 13.33 2.75
C GLY A 52 3.60 12.61 1.41
N VAL A 53 3.82 13.37 0.36
CA VAL A 53 3.90 12.89 -1.02
C VAL A 53 5.05 13.56 -1.76
N ASP A 54 5.51 12.95 -2.83
CA ASP A 54 6.51 13.57 -3.71
C ASP A 54 5.90 14.57 -4.70
N THR A 55 6.75 15.32 -5.41
CA THR A 55 6.30 16.35 -6.36
C THR A 55 5.53 15.82 -7.56
N THR A 56 5.59 14.52 -7.87
CA THR A 56 4.85 13.91 -8.97
C THR A 56 3.42 13.50 -8.60
N SER A 57 3.09 13.48 -7.33
CA SER A 57 1.77 13.13 -6.78
C SER A 57 0.77 14.28 -6.92
N GLN A 58 0.32 14.53 -8.14
CA GLN A 58 -0.55 15.65 -8.49
C GLN A 58 -2.04 15.32 -8.50
N HIS A 59 -2.39 14.03 -8.48
CA HIS A 59 -3.75 13.53 -8.54
C HIS A 59 -4.00 12.47 -7.46
N PRO A 60 -5.20 12.48 -6.86
CA PRO A 60 -6.24 13.53 -6.96
C PRO A 60 -5.74 14.87 -6.39
N ALA A 61 -6.48 15.95 -6.66
CA ALA A 61 -6.08 17.30 -6.26
C ALA A 61 -5.89 17.48 -4.75
N SER A 62 -6.56 16.67 -3.92
CA SER A 62 -6.42 16.61 -2.45
C SER A 62 -4.97 16.36 -2.00
N LEU A 63 -4.19 15.58 -2.76
CA LEU A 63 -2.80 15.26 -2.43
C LEU A 63 -1.89 16.50 -2.43
N LYS A 64 -2.25 17.56 -3.17
CA LYS A 64 -1.50 18.82 -3.20
C LYS A 64 -1.49 19.57 -1.87
N ALA A 65 -2.41 19.24 -0.96
CA ALA A 65 -2.48 19.82 0.37
C ALA A 65 -1.50 19.14 1.35
N LEU A 66 -0.94 17.99 0.99
CA LEU A 66 0.00 17.26 1.83
C LEU A 66 1.42 17.85 1.73
N PRO A 67 2.23 17.71 2.79
CA PRO A 67 3.65 18.05 2.76
C PRO A 67 4.39 17.36 1.61
N SER A 68 5.17 18.12 0.85
CA SER A 68 6.01 17.59 -0.22
C SER A 68 7.35 17.12 0.33
N VAL A 69 7.76 15.90 -0.02
CA VAL A 69 9.09 15.34 0.32
C VAL A 69 10.12 15.51 -0.81
N GLY A 70 9.82 16.34 -1.79
CA GLY A 70 10.67 16.59 -2.95
C GLY A 70 10.42 15.60 -4.09
N TYR A 71 11.38 15.48 -5.00
CA TYR A 71 11.29 14.59 -6.16
C TYR A 71 11.73 13.18 -5.78
N GLN A 72 10.98 12.17 -6.23
CA GLN A 72 11.20 10.77 -5.84
C GLN A 72 12.64 10.25 -6.01
N ARG A 73 13.39 10.77 -7.01
CA ARG A 73 14.79 10.38 -7.24
C ARG A 73 15.81 11.23 -6.46
N GLN A 74 15.35 12.25 -5.74
CA GLN A 74 16.17 13.19 -4.98
C GLN A 74 15.56 13.45 -3.59
N LEU A 75 15.23 12.39 -2.90
CA LEU A 75 14.61 12.47 -1.58
C LEU A 75 15.60 12.96 -0.51
N SER A 76 15.06 13.56 0.56
CA SER A 76 15.79 13.91 1.76
C SER A 76 15.33 13.05 2.93
N ALA A 77 16.28 12.41 3.61
CA ALA A 77 15.95 11.62 4.80
C ALA A 77 15.37 12.50 5.90
N GLU A 78 15.89 13.70 6.12
CA GLU A 78 15.40 14.65 7.11
C GLU A 78 13.96 15.04 6.82
N GLY A 79 13.64 15.42 5.57
CA GLY A 79 12.28 15.78 5.15
C GLY A 79 11.28 14.66 5.40
N ILE A 80 11.65 13.42 5.07
CA ILE A 80 10.79 12.26 5.27
C ILE A 80 10.63 11.93 6.77
N LEU A 81 11.73 11.86 7.51
CA LEU A 81 11.72 11.48 8.92
C LEU A 81 11.02 12.52 9.81
N SER A 82 11.01 13.80 9.42
CA SER A 82 10.25 14.85 10.12
C SER A 82 8.76 14.60 10.16
N LEU A 83 8.23 13.89 9.15
CA LEU A 83 6.82 13.48 9.07
C LEU A 83 6.50 12.25 9.94
N ARG A 84 7.51 11.61 10.53
CA ARG A 84 7.38 10.40 11.36
C ARG A 84 6.53 9.31 10.70
N PRO A 85 6.88 8.86 9.49
CA PRO A 85 6.14 7.82 8.82
C PRO A 85 6.47 6.44 9.41
N ASP A 86 5.51 5.50 9.30
CA ASP A 86 5.74 4.07 9.55
C ASP A 86 6.33 3.41 8.30
N VAL A 87 5.91 3.91 7.12
CA VAL A 87 6.35 3.37 5.84
C VAL A 87 6.58 4.46 4.80
N LEU A 88 7.65 4.29 4.02
CA LEU A 88 7.91 4.98 2.78
C LEU A 88 7.68 4.00 1.63
N VAL A 89 6.78 4.33 0.72
CA VAL A 89 6.52 3.56 -0.51
C VAL A 89 7.00 4.33 -1.74
N GLY A 90 7.55 3.62 -2.70
CA GLY A 90 8.01 4.20 -3.96
C GLY A 90 8.38 3.10 -4.96
N THR A 91 8.76 3.48 -6.18
CA THR A 91 9.28 2.53 -7.16
C THR A 91 10.77 2.28 -6.96
N GLU A 92 11.30 1.28 -7.69
CA GLU A 92 12.74 0.96 -7.74
C GLU A 92 13.61 2.17 -8.13
N GLU A 93 13.02 3.19 -8.75
CA GLU A 93 13.69 4.43 -9.15
C GLU A 93 13.81 5.45 -8.00
N MET A 94 13.18 5.16 -6.87
CA MET A 94 13.22 6.03 -5.70
C MET A 94 14.63 6.09 -5.10
N GLY A 95 15.05 7.25 -4.72
CA GLY A 95 16.42 7.41 -4.18
C GLY A 95 16.77 8.81 -3.75
N PRO A 96 18.07 9.03 -3.48
CA PRO A 96 19.23 8.14 -3.75
C PRO A 96 19.37 7.01 -2.72
N PRO A 97 20.04 5.90 -3.08
CA PRO A 97 20.16 4.72 -2.20
C PRO A 97 20.69 4.99 -0.78
N PRO A 98 21.67 5.88 -0.56
CA PRO A 98 22.12 6.21 0.79
C PRO A 98 21.03 6.81 1.67
N VAL A 99 20.12 7.60 1.08
CA VAL A 99 18.96 8.17 1.79
C VAL A 99 18.00 7.08 2.22
N LEU A 100 17.70 6.11 1.35
CA LEU A 100 16.84 4.99 1.69
C LEU A 100 17.45 4.12 2.80
N ALA A 101 18.77 3.92 2.79
CA ALA A 101 19.48 3.21 3.85
C ALA A 101 19.35 3.95 5.19
N GLN A 102 19.47 5.28 5.19
CA GLN A 102 19.30 6.12 6.38
C GLN A 102 17.87 6.03 6.94
N ILE A 103 16.86 6.07 6.07
CA ILE A 103 15.45 5.95 6.45
C ILE A 103 15.17 4.58 7.09
N ARG A 104 15.69 3.48 6.48
CA ARG A 104 15.58 2.13 7.06
C ARG A 104 16.27 2.03 8.42
N LYS A 105 17.46 2.62 8.57
CA LYS A 105 18.19 2.65 9.85
C LYS A 105 17.44 3.39 10.93
N ALA A 106 16.62 4.37 10.58
CA ALA A 106 15.74 5.09 11.50
C ALA A 106 14.48 4.30 11.90
N GLY A 107 14.31 3.07 11.40
CA GLY A 107 13.19 2.19 11.73
C GLY A 107 11.97 2.34 10.82
N VAL A 108 12.03 3.18 9.77
CA VAL A 108 10.95 3.34 8.80
C VAL A 108 11.03 2.19 7.78
N ARG A 109 9.90 1.53 7.57
CA ARG A 109 9.75 0.50 6.54
C ARG A 109 9.85 1.14 5.15
N VAL A 110 10.61 0.56 4.24
CA VAL A 110 10.76 1.06 2.86
C VAL A 110 10.33 -0.04 1.91
N GLU A 111 9.21 0.17 1.24
CA GLU A 111 8.62 -0.73 0.28
C GLU A 111 8.87 -0.24 -1.14
N LEU A 112 9.39 -1.13 -1.98
CA LEU A 112 9.70 -0.85 -3.37
C LEU A 112 8.73 -1.60 -4.28
N PHE A 113 8.19 -0.87 -5.24
CA PHE A 113 7.28 -1.36 -6.26
C PHE A 113 7.96 -1.34 -7.62
N SER A 114 7.51 -2.20 -8.51
CA SER A 114 8.04 -2.21 -9.87
C SER A 114 7.66 -0.93 -10.62
N SER A 115 8.62 -0.36 -11.33
CA SER A 115 8.40 0.79 -12.23
C SER A 115 7.96 0.38 -13.64
N LYS A 116 7.85 -0.92 -13.91
CA LYS A 116 7.48 -1.44 -15.23
C LYS A 116 6.00 -1.18 -15.53
N ALA A 117 5.73 -0.67 -16.74
CA ALA A 117 4.38 -0.42 -17.23
C ALA A 117 3.73 -1.66 -17.90
N GLU A 118 4.02 -2.85 -17.38
CA GLU A 118 3.49 -4.13 -17.87
C GLU A 118 2.37 -4.62 -16.95
N LEU A 119 1.30 -5.20 -17.52
CA LEU A 119 0.16 -5.71 -16.74
C LEU A 119 0.55 -6.62 -15.57
N PRO A 120 1.47 -7.61 -15.73
CA PRO A 120 1.89 -8.44 -14.60
C PRO A 120 2.50 -7.64 -13.45
N ALA A 121 3.27 -6.59 -13.75
CA ALA A 121 3.89 -5.73 -12.75
C ALA A 121 2.84 -4.85 -12.05
N VAL A 122 1.85 -4.34 -12.78
CA VAL A 122 0.72 -3.58 -12.22
C VAL A 122 -0.10 -4.47 -11.28
N ASP A 123 -0.41 -5.69 -11.67
CA ASP A 123 -1.15 -6.67 -10.84
C ASP A 123 -0.39 -6.98 -9.54
N GLU A 124 0.91 -7.24 -9.64
CA GLU A 124 1.76 -7.52 -8.48
C GLU A 124 1.83 -6.31 -7.53
N ASN A 125 2.01 -5.12 -8.08
CA ASN A 125 2.05 -3.88 -7.33
C ASN A 125 0.72 -3.64 -6.59
N LEU A 126 -0.41 -3.77 -7.27
CA LEU A 126 -1.73 -3.59 -6.66
C LEU A 126 -2.00 -4.64 -5.57
N ARG A 127 -1.63 -5.91 -5.82
CA ARG A 127 -1.76 -6.98 -4.82
C ARG A 127 -0.90 -6.71 -3.58
N HIS A 128 0.34 -6.26 -3.77
CA HIS A 128 1.25 -5.89 -2.67
C HIS A 128 0.69 -4.70 -1.88
N LEU A 129 0.27 -3.65 -2.59
CA LEU A 129 -0.30 -2.46 -1.97
C LEU A 129 -1.58 -2.77 -1.19
N GLY A 130 -2.45 -3.63 -1.76
CA GLY A 130 -3.66 -4.11 -1.09
C GLY A 130 -3.36 -4.78 0.24
N LYS A 131 -2.34 -5.65 0.31
CA LYS A 131 -1.90 -6.29 1.55
C LYS A 131 -1.39 -5.28 2.58
N LEU A 132 -0.60 -4.30 2.16
CA LEU A 132 -0.08 -3.26 3.04
C LEU A 132 -1.17 -2.36 3.62
N LEU A 133 -2.25 -2.15 2.86
CA LEU A 133 -3.40 -1.34 3.27
C LEU A 133 -4.48 -2.13 4.01
N GLY A 134 -4.46 -3.48 3.93
CA GLY A 134 -5.59 -4.32 4.34
C GLY A 134 -6.80 -4.15 3.43
N ALA A 135 -6.57 -3.95 2.13
CA ALA A 135 -7.54 -3.64 1.10
C ALA A 135 -7.43 -4.60 -0.11
N GLU A 136 -7.18 -5.89 0.17
CA GLU A 136 -6.89 -6.90 -0.86
C GLU A 136 -8.02 -7.07 -1.87
N GLN A 137 -9.28 -7.01 -1.39
CA GLN A 137 -10.45 -7.13 -2.26
C GLN A 137 -10.55 -5.94 -3.20
N GLN A 138 -10.38 -4.73 -2.70
CA GLN A 138 -10.38 -3.50 -3.50
C GLN A 138 -9.26 -3.50 -4.52
N ALA A 139 -8.06 -3.96 -4.13
CA ALA A 139 -6.92 -4.07 -5.01
C ALA A 139 -7.17 -5.07 -6.16
N SER A 140 -7.80 -6.21 -5.87
CA SER A 140 -8.18 -7.19 -6.89
C SER A 140 -9.20 -6.61 -7.88
N THR A 141 -10.20 -5.87 -7.38
CA THR A 141 -11.20 -5.21 -8.21
C THR A 141 -10.56 -4.14 -9.11
N LEU A 142 -9.66 -3.32 -8.55
CA LEU A 142 -8.95 -2.28 -9.30
C LEU A 142 -8.06 -2.88 -10.39
N ALA A 143 -7.37 -3.99 -10.11
CA ALA A 143 -6.56 -4.71 -11.09
C ALA A 143 -7.41 -5.27 -12.25
N ALA A 144 -8.59 -5.80 -11.95
CA ALA A 144 -9.52 -6.31 -12.96
C ALA A 144 -10.07 -5.17 -13.85
N ASP A 145 -10.47 -4.05 -13.27
CA ASP A 145 -10.92 -2.86 -13.99
C ASP A 145 -9.81 -2.31 -14.91
N TYR A 146 -8.57 -2.26 -14.41
CA TYR A 146 -7.42 -1.81 -15.20
C TYR A 146 -7.20 -2.68 -16.44
N ARG A 147 -7.26 -4.02 -16.31
CA ARG A 147 -7.16 -4.94 -17.44
C ARG A 147 -8.29 -4.72 -18.44
N GLN A 148 -9.52 -4.65 -17.97
CA GLN A 148 -10.69 -4.46 -18.83
C GLN A 148 -10.60 -3.18 -19.66
N ARG A 149 -10.17 -2.07 -19.04
CA ARG A 149 -9.96 -0.79 -19.75
C ARG A 149 -8.85 -0.88 -20.79
N LEU A 150 -7.77 -1.57 -20.48
CA LEU A 150 -6.67 -1.74 -21.43
C LEU A 150 -7.06 -2.59 -22.61
N ASP A 151 -7.80 -3.70 -22.39
CA ASP A 151 -8.32 -4.56 -23.45
C ASP A 151 -9.28 -3.78 -24.37
N ALA A 152 -10.15 -2.94 -23.81
CA ALA A 152 -11.03 -2.07 -24.57
C ALA A 152 -10.26 -1.05 -25.43
N LEU A 153 -9.16 -0.49 -24.88
CA LEU A 153 -8.30 0.41 -25.65
C LEU A 153 -7.61 -0.30 -26.82
N HIS A 154 -7.09 -1.49 -26.60
CA HIS A 154 -6.46 -2.30 -27.66
C HIS A 154 -7.45 -2.64 -28.77
N ALA A 155 -8.68 -3.03 -28.41
CA ALA A 155 -9.74 -3.30 -29.39
C ALA A 155 -10.08 -2.06 -30.24
N ASN A 156 -10.18 -0.89 -29.62
CA ASN A 156 -10.47 0.37 -30.31
C ASN A 156 -9.32 0.80 -31.23
N VAL A 157 -8.06 0.64 -30.81
CA VAL A 157 -6.89 0.93 -31.65
C VAL A 157 -6.85 -0.02 -32.86
N GLY A 158 -7.11 -1.30 -32.66
CA GLY A 158 -7.19 -2.28 -33.75
C GLY A 158 -8.27 -1.95 -34.77
N LEU A 159 -9.45 -1.52 -34.32
CA LEU A 159 -10.53 -1.07 -35.21
C LEU A 159 -10.15 0.19 -36.01
N ALA A 160 -9.54 1.17 -35.37
CA ALA A 160 -9.10 2.40 -36.02
C ALA A 160 -8.05 2.12 -37.13
N GLN A 161 -7.08 1.23 -36.85
CA GLN A 161 -6.09 0.80 -37.85
C GLN A 161 -6.73 0.05 -39.02
N ALA A 162 -7.70 -0.84 -38.78
CA ALA A 162 -8.41 -1.56 -39.83
C ALA A 162 -9.19 -0.60 -40.72
N VAL A 163 -9.85 0.42 -40.18
CA VAL A 163 -10.55 1.46 -40.95
C VAL A 163 -9.62 2.27 -41.85
N GLN A 164 -8.40 2.60 -41.34
CA GLN A 164 -7.42 3.34 -42.15
C GLN A 164 -6.78 2.54 -43.28
N GLN A 165 -6.81 1.21 -43.20
CA GLN A 165 -6.25 0.29 -44.20
C GLN A 165 -7.32 -0.25 -45.17
N ALA A 166 -8.57 0.11 -44.97
CA ALA A 166 -9.63 -0.26 -45.90
C ALA A 166 -9.48 0.51 -47.21
N PRO A 167 -9.59 -0.18 -48.40
CA PRO A 167 -9.41 0.40 -49.72
C PRO A 167 -10.51 1.41 -50.08
#